data_5ff9cae026cf9cb0ad11072d4533eea1
#
_entry.id   5ff9cae026cf9cb0ad11072d4533eea1
#
_cell.length_a   1.000
_cell.length_b   1.000
_cell.length_c   1.000
_cell.angle_alpha   90.00
_cell.angle_beta   90.00
_cell.angle_gamma   90.00
#
_symmetry.space_group_name_H-M   'P 1'
#
loop_
_entity.id
_entity.type
_entity.pdbx_description
1 polymer ?
#
loop_
_entity_poly.entity_id
_entity_poly.type
_entity_poly.pdbx_seq_one_letter_code
_entity_poly.pdbx_strand_id
1 'polypeptide(L)'
;MKNKKIVYYHGCFVNYFDHKTGDSTFAVLEQNGFEVQMPELVCCGYPLLNSGGIGKVRKNAKKLTDTLAGFVSQGYEIVYTCPTCGHSLKEVFPELLQNEAAAQVAARASLISEFLLELRKAGELNLEFAGKKRNIVYHVPCHLRALSNPSVSADLLSILPGAEVYCHNRGCCGMGGTWALKSKTQSDLSGKIGGPVFEKIKELKPQLLSTDCAG
;
A
#
# COMPACT_ATOMS: atom_id res chain seq x y z
N MET A 1 -11.60 14.09 -12.23
CA MET A 1 -11.91 14.20 -10.78
C MET A 1 -11.95 15.66 -10.36
N LYS A 2 -12.96 16.10 -9.59
CA LYS A 2 -13.16 17.51 -9.24
C LYS A 2 -12.12 18.04 -8.24
N ASN A 3 -11.43 17.19 -7.50
CA ASN A 3 -10.48 17.61 -6.46
C ASN A 3 -9.06 17.21 -6.85
N LYS A 4 -8.20 18.18 -7.04
CA LYS A 4 -6.79 17.96 -7.41
C LYS A 4 -5.84 18.01 -6.21
N LYS A 5 -6.36 17.76 -5.00
CA LYS A 5 -5.61 17.83 -3.74
C LYS A 5 -5.44 16.46 -3.12
N ILE A 6 -4.21 16.07 -2.86
CA ILE A 6 -3.86 14.79 -2.25
C ILE A 6 -3.00 15.00 -1.02
N VAL A 7 -3.32 14.29 0.06
CA VAL A 7 -2.38 14.04 1.14
C VAL A 7 -1.82 12.63 0.96
N TYR A 8 -0.50 12.53 0.78
CA TYR A 8 0.18 11.24 0.64
C TYR A 8 0.61 10.72 2.00
N TYR A 9 -0.01 9.61 2.41
CA TYR A 9 0.41 8.86 3.60
C TYR A 9 1.50 7.85 3.22
N HIS A 10 2.74 8.28 3.27
CA HIS A 10 3.90 7.48 2.86
C HIS A 10 4.24 6.31 3.80
N GLY A 11 3.76 6.36 5.07
CA GLY A 11 4.06 5.33 6.07
C GLY A 11 5.52 5.30 6.52
N CYS A 12 5.81 4.47 7.54
CA CYS A 12 7.15 4.44 8.13
C CYS A 12 8.20 3.79 7.22
N PHE A 13 7.82 2.78 6.41
CA PHE A 13 8.79 2.07 5.57
C PHE A 13 9.35 2.98 4.46
N VAL A 14 8.49 3.70 3.77
CA VAL A 14 8.91 4.69 2.76
C VAL A 14 9.75 5.78 3.41
N ASN A 15 9.35 6.25 4.59
CA ASN A 15 10.04 7.35 5.28
C ASN A 15 11.46 6.99 5.74
N TYR A 16 11.74 5.72 6.06
CA TYR A 16 13.02 5.33 6.67
C TYR A 16 13.87 4.40 5.81
N PHE A 17 13.27 3.68 4.85
CA PHE A 17 13.96 2.61 4.12
C PHE A 17 13.85 2.71 2.60
N ASP A 18 12.69 3.07 2.06
CA ASP A 18 12.44 3.06 0.62
C ASP A 18 11.97 4.44 0.10
N HIS A 19 12.85 5.41 0.21
CA HIS A 19 12.59 6.78 -0.27
C HIS A 19 12.22 6.83 -1.76
N LYS A 20 12.77 5.92 -2.59
CA LYS A 20 12.49 5.87 -4.03
C LYS A 20 11.02 5.64 -4.34
N THR A 21 10.34 4.78 -3.59
CA THR A 21 8.90 4.59 -3.73
C THR A 21 8.14 5.87 -3.39
N GLY A 22 8.57 6.59 -2.36
CA GLY A 22 8.00 7.89 -2.00
C GLY A 22 8.15 8.93 -3.09
N ASP A 23 9.38 9.14 -3.55
CA ASP A 23 9.72 10.11 -4.59
C ASP A 23 8.98 9.79 -5.92
N SER A 24 8.94 8.51 -6.29
CA SER A 24 8.22 8.07 -7.50
C SER A 24 6.72 8.29 -7.39
N THR A 25 6.12 8.01 -6.23
CA THR A 25 4.70 8.25 -6.00
C THR A 25 4.37 9.73 -6.10
N PHE A 26 5.17 10.57 -5.45
CA PHE A 26 5.04 12.01 -5.51
C PHE A 26 5.12 12.52 -6.95
N ALA A 27 6.16 12.12 -7.69
CA ALA A 27 6.36 12.52 -9.08
C ALA A 27 5.20 12.10 -10.00
N VAL A 28 4.69 10.87 -9.84
CA VAL A 28 3.54 10.38 -10.63
C VAL A 28 2.29 11.20 -10.36
N LEU A 29 2.02 11.53 -9.09
CA LEU A 29 0.86 12.34 -8.73
C LEU A 29 0.98 13.77 -9.27
N GLU A 30 2.15 14.40 -9.14
CA GLU A 30 2.39 15.75 -9.69
C GLU A 30 2.28 15.79 -11.22
N GLN A 31 2.84 14.79 -11.93
CA GLN A 31 2.72 14.68 -13.38
C GLN A 31 1.27 14.51 -13.86
N ASN A 32 0.40 14.00 -13.00
CA ASN A 32 -1.04 13.93 -13.25
C ASN A 32 -1.80 15.17 -12.75
N GLY A 33 -1.09 16.23 -12.37
CA GLY A 33 -1.65 17.56 -12.05
C GLY A 33 -2.25 17.68 -10.66
N PHE A 34 -1.83 16.84 -9.70
CA PHE A 34 -2.27 16.92 -8.30
C PHE A 34 -1.37 17.81 -7.46
N GLU A 35 -1.98 18.59 -6.57
CA GLU A 35 -1.32 19.24 -5.44
C GLU A 35 -1.12 18.19 -4.35
N VAL A 36 0.13 17.81 -4.07
CA VAL A 36 0.45 16.74 -3.12
C VAL A 36 1.02 17.31 -1.83
N GLN A 37 0.39 17.01 -0.71
CA GLN A 37 0.91 17.31 0.62
C GLN A 37 1.50 16.04 1.24
N MET A 38 2.68 16.15 1.85
CA MET A 38 3.37 15.08 2.58
C MET A 38 3.69 15.56 4.00
N PRO A 39 2.68 15.65 4.88
CA PRO A 39 2.92 16.08 6.26
C PRO A 39 3.70 15.02 7.04
N GLU A 40 4.38 15.44 8.10
CA GLU A 40 4.95 14.50 9.06
C GLU A 40 3.84 13.74 9.77
N LEU A 41 3.77 12.43 9.54
CA LEU A 41 2.72 11.55 10.06
C LEU A 41 3.30 10.44 10.91
N VAL A 42 2.54 10.02 11.93
CA VAL A 42 2.92 8.87 12.76
C VAL A 42 2.69 7.56 12.03
N CYS A 43 3.44 6.52 12.42
CA CYS A 43 3.24 5.16 11.91
C CYS A 43 1.83 4.64 12.26
N CYS A 44 1.22 3.86 11.35
CA CYS A 44 -0.08 3.20 11.57
C CYS A 44 -0.09 2.26 12.78
N GLY A 45 1.07 1.82 13.26
CA GLY A 45 1.19 1.00 14.46
C GLY A 45 0.87 -0.47 14.25
N TYR A 46 0.66 -0.97 13.04
CA TYR A 46 0.27 -2.36 12.79
C TYR A 46 1.24 -3.41 13.41
N PRO A 47 2.58 -3.22 13.37
CA PRO A 47 3.49 -4.13 14.06
C PRO A 47 3.30 -4.18 15.59
N LEU A 48 2.88 -3.07 16.19
CA LEU A 48 2.54 -3.04 17.62
C LEU A 48 1.22 -3.77 17.92
N LEU A 49 0.24 -3.67 17.00
CA LEU A 49 -1.03 -4.40 17.10
C LEU A 49 -0.76 -5.91 17.16
N ASN A 50 0.04 -6.43 16.23
CA ASN A 50 0.45 -7.84 16.19
C ASN A 50 1.22 -8.31 17.44
N SER A 51 1.76 -7.38 18.21
CA SER A 51 2.46 -7.66 19.47
C SER A 51 1.61 -7.40 20.72
N GLY A 52 0.29 -7.16 20.55
CA GLY A 52 -0.64 -6.90 21.66
C GLY A 52 -0.58 -5.47 22.22
N GLY A 53 0.13 -4.56 21.58
CA GLY A 53 0.31 -3.17 22.04
C GLY A 53 -0.87 -2.24 21.77
N ILE A 54 -2.11 -2.69 22.00
CA ILE A 54 -3.37 -2.03 21.60
C ILE A 54 -3.45 -0.58 22.09
N GLY A 55 -3.03 -0.30 23.34
CA GLY A 55 -3.08 1.05 23.89
C GLY A 55 -2.21 2.06 23.12
N LYS A 56 -1.00 1.63 22.70
CA LYS A 56 -0.11 2.47 21.87
C LYS A 56 -0.67 2.64 20.45
N VAL A 57 -1.25 1.58 19.90
CA VAL A 57 -1.91 1.63 18.56
C VAL A 57 -3.07 2.60 18.60
N ARG A 58 -3.94 2.55 19.60
CA ARG A 58 -5.07 3.48 19.77
C ARG A 58 -4.60 4.95 19.83
N LYS A 59 -3.49 5.23 20.52
CA LYS A 59 -2.91 6.58 20.57
C LYS A 59 -2.43 7.05 19.19
N ASN A 60 -1.71 6.19 18.49
CA ASN A 60 -1.25 6.49 17.12
C ASN A 60 -2.42 6.65 16.15
N ALA A 61 -3.40 5.75 16.22
CA ALA A 61 -4.62 5.78 15.41
C ALA A 61 -5.35 7.10 15.57
N LYS A 62 -5.55 7.55 16.84
CA LYS A 62 -6.19 8.82 17.10
C LYS A 62 -5.41 9.99 16.48
N LYS A 63 -4.10 10.09 16.74
CA LYS A 63 -3.26 11.18 16.21
C LYS A 63 -3.28 11.22 14.69
N LEU A 64 -3.11 10.05 14.03
CA LEU A 64 -3.08 9.94 12.58
C LEU A 64 -4.45 10.28 11.96
N THR A 65 -5.53 9.75 12.55
CA THR A 65 -6.90 10.04 12.11
C THR A 65 -7.22 11.53 12.24
N ASP A 66 -6.93 12.15 13.39
CA ASP A 66 -7.21 13.59 13.60
C ASP A 66 -6.47 14.44 12.55
N THR A 67 -5.21 14.12 12.27
CA THR A 67 -4.43 14.85 11.24
C THR A 67 -5.01 14.65 9.84
N LEU A 68 -5.28 13.41 9.44
CA LEU A 68 -5.80 13.11 8.10
C LEU A 68 -7.24 13.65 7.90
N ALA A 69 -8.09 13.60 8.93
CA ALA A 69 -9.43 14.19 8.90
C ALA A 69 -9.37 15.72 8.69
N GLY A 70 -8.36 16.39 9.24
CA GLY A 70 -8.11 17.80 8.96
C GLY A 70 -7.82 18.09 7.48
N PHE A 71 -7.11 17.22 6.78
CA PHE A 71 -6.92 17.31 5.32
C PHE A 71 -8.22 16.99 4.56
N VAL A 72 -8.93 15.94 4.96
CA VAL A 72 -10.22 15.56 4.35
C VAL A 72 -11.22 16.72 4.41
N SER A 73 -11.31 17.42 5.53
CA SER A 73 -12.20 18.59 5.70
C SER A 73 -11.84 19.76 4.76
N GLN A 74 -10.57 19.85 4.32
CA GLN A 74 -10.09 20.81 3.34
C GLN A 74 -10.21 20.31 1.89
N GLY A 75 -10.82 19.14 1.68
CA GLY A 75 -11.08 18.56 0.39
C GLY A 75 -9.95 17.72 -0.19
N TYR A 76 -8.99 17.27 0.59
CA TYR A 76 -7.96 16.34 0.14
C TYR A 76 -8.48 14.90 0.08
N GLU A 77 -8.02 14.14 -0.93
CA GLU A 77 -8.07 12.68 -0.94
C GLU A 77 -6.80 12.13 -0.28
N ILE A 78 -6.91 10.96 0.34
CA ILE A 78 -5.77 10.31 0.99
C ILE A 78 -5.26 9.20 0.07
N VAL A 79 -3.97 9.24 -0.29
CA VAL A 79 -3.32 8.19 -1.07
C VAL A 79 -2.24 7.54 -0.22
N TYR A 80 -2.16 6.20 -0.27
CA TYR A 80 -1.11 5.43 0.39
C TYR A 80 -0.49 4.39 -0.56
N THR A 81 0.74 3.95 -0.27
CA THR A 81 1.45 2.92 -1.06
C THR A 81 1.52 1.57 -0.37
N CYS A 82 1.37 1.52 0.95
CA CYS A 82 1.48 0.29 1.73
C CYS A 82 0.11 -0.29 2.10
N PRO A 83 -0.28 -1.49 1.63
CA PRO A 83 -1.56 -2.12 1.99
C PRO A 83 -1.76 -2.35 3.49
N THR A 84 -0.67 -2.54 4.26
CA THR A 84 -0.75 -2.62 5.72
C THR A 84 -1.22 -1.31 6.34
N CYS A 85 -0.73 -0.19 5.81
CA CYS A 85 -1.20 1.14 6.20
C CYS A 85 -2.66 1.36 5.77
N GLY A 86 -3.00 0.95 4.54
CA GLY A 86 -4.38 0.99 4.05
C GLY A 86 -5.34 0.18 4.91
N HIS A 87 -4.99 -1.05 5.25
CA HIS A 87 -5.79 -1.89 6.15
C HIS A 87 -5.97 -1.23 7.54
N SER A 88 -4.92 -0.59 8.06
CA SER A 88 -5.05 0.17 9.32
C SER A 88 -6.04 1.33 9.19
N LEU A 89 -5.97 2.12 8.12
CA LEU A 89 -6.86 3.28 7.92
C LEU A 89 -8.30 2.88 7.65
N LYS A 90 -8.52 1.80 6.87
CA LYS A 90 -9.85 1.43 6.35
C LYS A 90 -10.61 0.50 7.28
N GLU A 91 -9.93 -0.37 8.04
CA GLU A 91 -10.55 -1.40 8.86
C GLU A 91 -10.24 -1.22 10.36
N VAL A 92 -8.94 -1.18 10.72
CA VAL A 92 -8.54 -1.21 12.12
C VAL A 92 -8.93 0.07 12.87
N PHE A 93 -8.71 1.24 12.27
CA PHE A 93 -8.97 2.51 12.96
C PHE A 93 -10.45 2.80 13.15
N PRO A 94 -11.33 2.59 12.15
CA PRO A 94 -12.78 2.69 12.36
C PRO A 94 -13.28 1.80 13.50
N GLU A 95 -12.83 0.53 13.55
CA GLU A 95 -13.20 -0.40 14.60
C GLU A 95 -12.64 0.01 15.97
N LEU A 96 -11.37 0.45 16.00
CA LEU A 96 -10.67 0.79 17.24
C LEU A 96 -11.16 2.12 17.85
N LEU A 97 -11.46 3.12 17.04
CA LEU A 97 -11.81 4.48 17.48
C LEU A 97 -13.33 4.71 17.56
N GLN A 98 -14.11 4.03 16.72
CA GLN A 98 -15.58 4.12 16.64
C GLN A 98 -16.10 5.57 16.56
N ASN A 99 -15.47 6.39 15.72
CA ASN A 99 -15.82 7.79 15.54
C ASN A 99 -15.93 8.19 14.07
N GLU A 100 -16.58 9.31 13.82
CA GLU A 100 -16.86 9.82 12.47
C GLU A 100 -15.56 10.17 11.71
N ALA A 101 -14.56 10.72 12.38
CA ALA A 101 -13.29 11.07 11.75
C ALA A 101 -12.59 9.85 11.14
N ALA A 102 -12.59 8.71 11.86
CA ALA A 102 -12.02 7.47 11.34
C ALA A 102 -12.82 6.94 10.13
N ALA A 103 -14.14 7.04 10.16
CA ALA A 103 -14.99 6.65 9.03
C ALA A 103 -14.74 7.55 7.80
N GLN A 104 -14.62 8.86 7.98
CA GLN A 104 -14.30 9.80 6.92
C GLN A 104 -12.92 9.55 6.30
N VAL A 105 -11.89 9.31 7.12
CA VAL A 105 -10.55 8.95 6.67
C VAL A 105 -10.57 7.64 5.88
N ALA A 106 -11.26 6.61 6.39
CA ALA A 106 -11.39 5.32 5.70
C ALA A 106 -12.05 5.44 4.33
N ALA A 107 -13.09 6.26 4.22
CA ALA A 107 -13.84 6.50 2.97
C ALA A 107 -13.02 7.26 1.91
N ARG A 108 -12.05 8.08 2.32
CA ARG A 108 -11.21 8.91 1.45
C ARG A 108 -9.82 8.35 1.19
N ALA A 109 -9.48 7.21 1.80
CA ALA A 109 -8.18 6.58 1.65
C ALA A 109 -8.19 5.55 0.52
N SER A 110 -7.24 5.68 -0.43
CA SER A 110 -7.07 4.78 -1.57
C SER A 110 -5.63 4.34 -1.73
N LEU A 111 -5.41 3.09 -2.12
CA LEU A 111 -4.10 2.65 -2.59
C LEU A 111 -3.75 3.41 -3.87
N ILE A 112 -2.48 3.79 -4.04
CA ILE A 112 -2.03 4.51 -5.23
C ILE A 112 -2.46 3.82 -6.54
N SER A 113 -2.43 2.49 -6.59
CA SER A 113 -2.84 1.73 -7.76
C SER A 113 -4.34 1.83 -8.03
N GLU A 114 -5.19 1.82 -7.00
CA GLU A 114 -6.63 2.06 -7.13
C GLU A 114 -6.89 3.46 -7.66
N PHE A 115 -6.24 4.44 -7.05
CA PHE A 115 -6.37 5.85 -7.42
C PHE A 115 -6.00 6.10 -8.88
N LEU A 116 -4.86 5.56 -9.36
CA LEU A 116 -4.42 5.72 -10.74
C LEU A 116 -5.32 4.98 -11.73
N LEU A 117 -5.87 3.82 -11.39
CA LEU A 117 -6.83 3.12 -12.23
C LEU A 117 -8.16 3.87 -12.37
N GLU A 118 -8.62 4.54 -11.30
CA GLU A 118 -9.81 5.40 -11.38
C GLU A 118 -9.55 6.62 -12.28
N LEU A 119 -8.37 7.24 -12.21
CA LEU A 119 -7.96 8.29 -13.15
C LEU A 119 -7.97 7.78 -14.60
N ARG A 120 -7.48 6.56 -14.83
CA ARG A 120 -7.52 5.96 -16.16
C ARG A 120 -8.94 5.77 -16.68
N LYS A 121 -9.83 5.24 -15.85
CA LYS A 121 -11.25 5.07 -16.21
C LYS A 121 -11.92 6.39 -16.55
N ALA A 122 -11.54 7.47 -15.86
CA ALA A 122 -12.00 8.83 -16.13
C ALA A 122 -11.37 9.48 -17.36
N GLY A 123 -10.36 8.86 -17.98
CA GLY A 123 -9.58 9.45 -19.08
C GLY A 123 -8.66 10.60 -18.64
N GLU A 124 -8.36 10.69 -17.34
CA GLU A 124 -7.56 11.76 -16.75
C GLU A 124 -6.11 11.33 -16.42
N LEU A 125 -5.76 10.04 -16.60
CA LEU A 125 -4.42 9.55 -16.36
C LEU A 125 -3.48 9.93 -17.50
N ASN A 126 -2.34 10.54 -17.18
CA ASN A 126 -1.25 10.71 -18.14
C ASN A 126 -0.67 9.32 -18.50
N LEU A 127 -0.74 8.96 -19.78
CA LEU A 127 -0.34 7.66 -20.33
C LEU A 127 1.01 7.70 -21.06
N GLU A 128 1.82 8.72 -20.86
CA GLU A 128 3.15 8.80 -21.43
C GLU A 128 4.12 7.88 -20.70
N PHE A 129 4.20 6.64 -21.17
CA PHE A 129 5.12 5.63 -20.65
C PHE A 129 6.23 5.29 -21.66
N ALA A 130 7.45 5.20 -21.18
CA ALA A 130 8.54 4.59 -21.94
C ALA A 130 8.28 3.07 -22.07
N GLY A 131 7.83 2.60 -23.23
CA GLY A 131 7.54 1.19 -23.49
C GLY A 131 8.81 0.34 -23.39
N LYS A 132 8.78 -0.70 -22.56
CA LYS A 132 9.82 -1.72 -22.49
C LYS A 132 9.19 -3.09 -22.25
N LYS A 133 9.49 -4.06 -23.16
CA LYS A 133 9.01 -5.44 -22.96
C LYS A 133 9.57 -6.01 -21.66
N ARG A 134 8.68 -6.46 -20.75
CA ARG A 134 9.05 -7.04 -19.46
C ARG A 134 8.06 -8.12 -19.04
N ASN A 135 8.59 -9.24 -18.55
CA ASN A 135 7.84 -10.26 -17.83
C ASN A 135 7.87 -9.92 -16.32
N ILE A 136 6.71 -9.62 -15.77
CA ILE A 136 6.54 -9.18 -14.38
C ILE A 136 5.70 -10.22 -13.64
N VAL A 137 6.20 -10.72 -12.53
CA VAL A 137 5.37 -11.42 -11.53
C VAL A 137 5.00 -10.41 -10.44
N TYR A 138 3.71 -10.21 -10.24
CA TYR A 138 3.20 -9.42 -9.14
C TYR A 138 2.71 -10.36 -8.03
N HIS A 139 3.34 -10.29 -6.84
CA HIS A 139 2.89 -11.01 -5.66
C HIS A 139 1.89 -10.17 -4.86
N VAL A 140 0.67 -10.68 -4.72
CA VAL A 140 -0.39 -10.02 -3.96
C VAL A 140 -0.12 -10.17 -2.46
N PRO A 141 0.13 -9.08 -1.72
CA PRO A 141 0.38 -9.15 -0.29
C PRO A 141 -0.90 -9.44 0.52
N CYS A 142 -0.73 -10.02 1.71
CA CYS A 142 -1.85 -10.49 2.53
C CYS A 142 -2.83 -9.38 2.92
N HIS A 143 -2.36 -8.18 3.26
CA HIS A 143 -3.24 -7.06 3.60
C HIS A 143 -3.97 -6.50 2.39
N LEU A 144 -3.40 -6.56 1.18
CA LEU A 144 -4.14 -6.21 -0.02
C LEU A 144 -5.25 -7.22 -0.32
N ARG A 145 -5.02 -8.51 -0.05
CA ARG A 145 -6.07 -9.54 -0.14
C ARG A 145 -7.22 -9.35 0.84
N ALA A 146 -6.95 -8.72 1.98
CA ALA A 146 -7.97 -8.37 2.95
C ALA A 146 -8.76 -7.11 2.56
N LEU A 147 -8.25 -6.30 1.64
CA LEU A 147 -8.94 -5.17 1.03
C LEU A 147 -9.70 -5.61 -0.22
N SER A 148 -10.55 -4.75 -0.76
CA SER A 148 -11.58 -5.12 -1.75
C SER A 148 -11.09 -5.59 -3.12
N ASN A 149 -9.89 -5.20 -3.55
CA ASN A 149 -9.38 -5.52 -4.89
C ASN A 149 -7.93 -6.03 -4.86
N PRO A 150 -7.71 -7.35 -4.72
CA PRO A 150 -6.36 -7.93 -4.63
C PRO A 150 -5.54 -7.86 -5.94
N SER A 151 -6.18 -7.69 -7.10
CA SER A 151 -5.47 -7.63 -8.39
C SER A 151 -5.10 -6.21 -8.82
N VAL A 152 -5.55 -5.19 -8.12
CA VAL A 152 -5.49 -3.78 -8.53
C VAL A 152 -4.12 -3.31 -9.01
N SER A 153 -3.05 -3.69 -8.33
CA SER A 153 -1.69 -3.28 -8.73
C SER A 153 -1.17 -4.08 -9.93
N ALA A 154 -1.59 -5.35 -10.08
CA ALA A 154 -1.31 -6.12 -11.30
C ALA A 154 -2.05 -5.53 -12.51
N ASP A 155 -3.29 -5.10 -12.32
CA ASP A 155 -4.10 -4.46 -13.36
C ASP A 155 -3.45 -3.12 -13.79
N LEU A 156 -2.96 -2.33 -12.83
CA LEU A 156 -2.20 -1.10 -13.12
C LEU A 156 -0.90 -1.40 -13.89
N LEU A 157 -0.13 -2.39 -13.46
CA LEU A 157 1.10 -2.77 -14.16
C LEU A 157 0.83 -3.25 -15.59
N SER A 158 -0.31 -3.87 -15.83
CA SER A 158 -0.71 -4.39 -17.15
C SER A 158 -1.02 -3.30 -18.18
N ILE A 159 -1.18 -2.03 -17.76
CA ILE A 159 -1.36 -0.91 -18.69
C ILE A 159 -0.03 -0.41 -19.28
N LEU A 160 1.11 -0.79 -18.70
CA LEU A 160 2.42 -0.38 -19.17
C LEU A 160 2.71 -1.03 -20.56
N PRO A 161 3.13 -0.26 -21.57
CA PRO A 161 3.41 -0.80 -22.87
C PRO A 161 4.49 -1.88 -22.82
N GLY A 162 4.17 -3.08 -23.33
CA GLY A 162 5.07 -4.24 -23.37
C GLY A 162 5.22 -4.99 -22.04
N ALA A 163 4.43 -4.70 -21.01
CA ALA A 163 4.41 -5.49 -19.79
C ALA A 163 3.54 -6.75 -19.95
N GLU A 164 4.10 -7.89 -19.60
CA GLU A 164 3.40 -9.17 -19.44
C GLU A 164 3.33 -9.47 -17.95
N VAL A 165 2.15 -9.30 -17.33
CA VAL A 165 1.99 -9.37 -15.88
C VAL A 165 1.30 -10.67 -15.47
N TYR A 166 1.97 -11.44 -14.61
CA TYR A 166 1.38 -12.59 -13.93
C TYR A 166 1.04 -12.21 -12.48
N CYS A 167 -0.24 -12.20 -12.14
CA CYS A 167 -0.71 -11.92 -10.80
C CYS A 167 -0.68 -13.19 -9.94
N HIS A 168 0.26 -13.28 -9.00
CA HIS A 168 0.37 -14.38 -8.04
C HIS A 168 -0.41 -14.07 -6.76
N ASN A 169 -1.67 -14.51 -6.72
CA ASN A 169 -2.60 -14.28 -5.61
C ASN A 169 -2.81 -15.53 -4.74
N ARG A 170 -1.74 -16.22 -4.37
CA ARG A 170 -1.83 -17.43 -3.53
C ARG A 170 -0.67 -17.49 -2.55
N GLY A 171 -0.89 -18.23 -1.45
CA GLY A 171 0.13 -18.47 -0.44
C GLY A 171 0.45 -17.26 0.44
N CYS A 172 1.39 -17.44 1.32
CA CYS A 172 1.91 -16.44 2.25
C CYS A 172 3.43 -16.37 2.09
N CYS A 173 3.99 -15.16 2.10
CA CYS A 173 5.46 -14.99 2.06
C CYS A 173 6.15 -15.46 3.36
N GLY A 174 5.39 -15.74 4.42
CA GLY A 174 5.89 -16.23 5.70
C GLY A 174 6.34 -15.13 6.66
N MET A 175 6.50 -13.89 6.21
CA MET A 175 7.14 -12.83 7.00
C MET A 175 6.34 -12.43 8.26
N GLY A 176 5.00 -12.36 8.17
CA GLY A 176 4.14 -11.98 9.29
C GLY A 176 4.49 -10.61 9.90
N GLY A 177 4.77 -9.62 9.05
CA GLY A 177 5.32 -8.33 9.47
C GLY A 177 6.73 -8.49 10.05
N THR A 178 6.94 -8.13 11.31
CA THR A 178 8.25 -8.29 11.98
C THR A 178 8.41 -9.65 12.70
N TRP A 179 7.41 -10.55 12.61
CA TRP A 179 7.41 -11.79 13.38
C TRP A 179 8.57 -12.71 13.01
N ALA A 180 8.86 -12.87 11.73
CA ALA A 180 9.95 -13.73 11.24
C ALA A 180 11.35 -13.26 11.68
N LEU A 181 11.49 -12.00 12.08
CA LEU A 181 12.76 -11.40 12.48
C LEU A 181 13.08 -11.55 13.98
N LYS A 182 12.14 -12.10 14.78
CA LYS A 182 12.27 -12.14 16.25
C LYS A 182 13.20 -13.25 16.76
N SER A 183 13.32 -14.36 16.05
CA SER A 183 14.19 -15.48 16.42
C SER A 183 14.53 -16.37 15.24
N LYS A 184 15.58 -17.18 15.38
CA LYS A 184 15.95 -18.18 14.36
C LYS A 184 14.80 -19.16 14.06
N THR A 185 14.13 -19.66 15.07
CA THR A 185 12.99 -20.58 14.91
C THR A 185 11.87 -19.96 14.09
N GLN A 186 11.54 -18.69 14.33
CA GLN A 186 10.52 -17.95 13.58
C GLN A 186 10.96 -17.70 12.14
N SER A 187 12.22 -17.38 11.93
CA SER A 187 12.81 -17.23 10.60
C SER A 187 12.78 -18.56 9.81
N ASP A 188 13.17 -19.67 10.42
CA ASP A 188 13.14 -21.00 9.80
C ASP A 188 11.70 -21.42 9.43
N LEU A 189 10.73 -21.14 10.30
CA LEU A 189 9.31 -21.40 10.03
C LEU A 189 8.76 -20.49 8.93
N SER A 190 9.14 -19.23 8.94
CA SER A 190 8.82 -18.26 7.89
C SER A 190 9.26 -18.75 6.51
N GLY A 191 10.50 -19.24 6.40
CA GLY A 191 11.04 -19.83 5.18
C GLY A 191 10.21 -21.03 4.68
N LYS A 192 9.77 -21.90 5.60
CA LYS A 192 8.90 -23.04 5.23
C LYS A 192 7.53 -22.60 4.75
N ILE A 193 6.93 -21.58 5.39
CA ILE A 193 5.63 -21.01 5.00
C ILE A 193 5.73 -20.34 3.64
N GLY A 194 6.79 -19.56 3.40
CA GLY A 194 7.01 -18.81 2.16
C GLY A 194 7.51 -19.68 1.00
N GLY A 195 8.10 -20.83 1.30
CA GLY A 195 8.71 -21.72 0.30
C GLY A 195 7.86 -21.95 -0.95
N PRO A 196 6.60 -22.38 -0.84
CA PRO A 196 5.74 -22.62 -2.01
C PRO A 196 5.53 -21.38 -2.89
N VAL A 197 5.47 -20.19 -2.29
CA VAL A 197 5.36 -18.92 -3.04
C VAL A 197 6.66 -18.65 -3.81
N PHE A 198 7.80 -18.79 -3.15
CA PHE A 198 9.10 -18.53 -3.75
C PHE A 198 9.44 -19.52 -4.87
N GLU A 199 9.12 -20.81 -4.69
CA GLU A 199 9.30 -21.81 -5.73
C GLU A 199 8.45 -21.49 -6.96
N LYS A 200 7.18 -21.12 -6.74
CA LYS A 200 6.31 -20.71 -7.87
C LYS A 200 6.84 -19.49 -8.62
N ILE A 201 7.34 -18.49 -7.91
CA ILE A 201 7.96 -17.31 -8.52
C ILE A 201 9.21 -17.69 -9.32
N LYS A 202 10.06 -18.59 -8.80
CA LYS A 202 11.24 -19.09 -9.51
C LYS A 202 10.88 -19.85 -10.80
N GLU A 203 9.84 -20.70 -10.76
CA GLU A 203 9.33 -21.40 -11.95
C GLU A 203 8.92 -20.44 -13.06
N LEU A 204 8.31 -19.32 -12.72
CA LEU A 204 7.84 -18.30 -13.66
C LEU A 204 8.97 -17.48 -14.29
N LYS A 205 10.19 -17.54 -13.73
CA LYS A 205 11.39 -16.86 -14.22
C LYS A 205 11.16 -15.38 -14.59
N PRO A 206 10.58 -14.56 -13.70
CA PRO A 206 10.28 -13.17 -14.03
C PRO A 206 11.56 -12.35 -14.23
N GLN A 207 11.49 -11.36 -15.12
CA GLN A 207 12.51 -10.31 -15.21
C GLN A 207 12.37 -9.31 -14.05
N LEU A 208 11.15 -9.16 -13.52
CA LEU A 208 10.85 -8.29 -12.40
C LEU A 208 9.83 -8.95 -11.48
N LEU A 209 10.13 -8.95 -10.18
CA LEU A 209 9.16 -9.27 -9.12
C LEU A 209 8.69 -7.96 -8.49
N SER A 210 7.37 -7.78 -8.41
CA SER A 210 6.75 -6.60 -7.81
C SER A 210 5.77 -7.00 -6.71
N THR A 211 5.66 -6.16 -5.71
CA THR A 211 4.65 -6.26 -4.63
C THR A 211 4.47 -4.91 -3.96
N ASP A 212 3.31 -4.63 -3.40
CA ASP A 212 3.07 -3.40 -2.60
C ASP A 212 3.45 -3.58 -1.12
N CYS A 213 3.90 -4.76 -0.73
CA CYS A 213 4.26 -5.01 0.67
C CYS A 213 5.66 -4.55 0.97
N ALA A 214 5.79 -3.80 2.06
CA ALA A 214 7.06 -3.33 2.61
C ALA A 214 7.78 -4.37 3.48
N GLY A 215 7.17 -5.53 3.77
CA GLY A 215 7.68 -6.56 4.66
C GLY A 215 8.29 -7.77 3.97
#